data_e9f37baac35ad3b0d81c21aad5b3f755
#
_entry.id   e9f37baac35ad3b0d81c21aad5b3f755
#
_cell.length_a   1.000
_cell.length_b   1.000
_cell.length_c   1.000
_cell.angle_alpha   90.00
_cell.angle_beta   90.00
_cell.angle_gamma   90.00
#
_symmetry.space_group_name_H-M   'P 1'
#
loop_
_entity.id
_entity.type
_entity.pdbx_description
1 polymer ?
#
loop_
_entity_poly.entity_id
_entity_poly.type
_entity_poly.pdbx_seq_one_letter_code
_entity_poly.pdbx_strand_id
1 'polypeptide(L)'
;LKASTLVFFALYYTGISAAFADDSQAPNDNRGPAGIVAGERLAAAKSKLVKQGWKPTRMHTNDGYEYSGVEKELATRKFFELDTCSFDSSRCILYYAKKGTCLRVDTIGEQFNDMTVTRWTRECPEAPQ
;
A
#
# COMPACT_ATOMS: atom_id res chain seq x y z
N LEU A 1 62.62 19.76 -14.77
CA LEU A 1 62.28 19.65 -14.65
C LEU A 1 61.31 19.47 -14.38
N LYS A 2 60.96 19.43 -14.38
CA LYS A 2 60.15 19.27 -14.29
C LYS A 2 59.13 18.95 -14.21
N ALA A 3 58.73 18.72 -14.22
CA ALA A 3 57.89 18.41 -14.26
C ALA A 3 56.98 18.09 -13.93
N SER A 4 56.58 17.94 -13.93
CA SER A 4 55.78 17.65 -13.76
C SER A 4 54.79 17.48 -13.46
N THR A 5 54.33 17.35 -13.42
CA THR A 5 53.46 17.17 -13.25
C THR A 5 52.44 16.93 -13.08
N LEU A 6 52.05 16.79 -13.11
CA LEU A 6 51.15 16.60 -13.05
C LEU A 6 50.14 16.23 -12.95
N VAL A 7 49.65 15.91 -12.89
CA VAL A 7 48.80 15.57 -12.84
C VAL A 7 47.89 15.30 -12.60
N PHE A 8 47.62 15.12 -12.41
CA PHE A 8 46.71 14.69 -12.20
C PHE A 8 45.76 14.67 -11.95
N PHE A 9 45.41 14.60 -11.82
CA PHE A 9 44.56 14.48 -11.61
C PHE A 9 43.57 14.36 -11.59
N ALA A 10 43.23 14.31 -11.64
CA ALA A 10 42.37 14.18 -11.71
C ALA A 10 41.63 13.61 -11.59
N LEU A 11 41.26 13.32 -11.42
CA LEU A 11 40.52 12.72 -11.43
C LEU A 11 39.61 12.50 -10.94
N TYR A 12 39.29 12.46 -10.62
CA TYR A 12 38.47 12.21 -10.25
C TYR A 12 37.47 12.24 -10.21
N TYR A 13 37.06 12.20 -10.13
CA TYR A 13 36.10 12.24 -10.15
C TYR A 13 35.27 11.84 -10.31
N THR A 14 35.08 11.76 -10.27
CA THR A 14 34.50 11.41 -10.67
C THR A 14 33.65 10.78 -10.37
N GLY A 15 33.34 10.29 -10.13
CA GLY A 15 32.56 9.46 -9.93
C GLY A 15 31.49 9.70 -9.31
N ILE A 16 31.15 9.88 -8.95
CA ILE A 16 30.34 10.14 -8.41
C ILE A 16 29.20 10.03 -8.78
N SER A 17 28.85 10.14 -9.00
CA SER A 17 27.83 10.20 -9.41
C SER A 17 27.04 9.30 -9.46
N ALA A 18 27.23 8.76 -9.65
CA ALA A 18 26.55 7.81 -9.85
C ALA A 18 25.63 7.54 -9.03
N ALA A 19 25.83 7.59 -8.22
CA ALA A 19 25.08 7.20 -7.41
C ALA A 19 23.79 7.45 -7.58
N PHE A 20 23.36 7.94 -7.54
CA PHE A 20 22.20 8.23 -7.55
C PHE A 20 21.39 7.75 -8.31
N ALA A 21 21.74 7.59 -8.84
CA ALA A 21 21.01 7.17 -9.70
C ALA A 21 20.25 6.17 -9.24
N ASP A 22 20.66 5.54 -8.72
CA ASP A 22 20.10 4.52 -8.40
C ASP A 22 18.94 4.61 -7.85
N ASP A 23 18.84 5.36 -7.29
CA ASP A 23 17.76 5.52 -6.71
C ASP A 23 16.69 5.26 -7.54
N SER A 24 16.81 5.44 -8.51
CA SER A 24 15.80 5.27 -9.25
C SER A 24 15.35 3.98 -9.22
N GLN A 25 15.96 3.17 -8.78
CA GLN A 25 15.60 2.02 -8.77
C GLN A 25 14.46 1.73 -8.14
N ALA A 26 14.05 2.40 -7.51
CA ALA A 26 12.89 2.19 -6.92
C ALA A 26 11.85 1.51 -7.65
N PRO A 27 11.84 1.45 -8.88
CA PRO A 27 10.77 0.81 -9.53
C PRO A 27 10.57 -0.59 -9.10
N ASN A 28 11.55 -1.20 -8.62
CA ASN A 28 11.38 -2.53 -8.19
C ASN A 28 10.92 -2.65 -6.80
N ASP A 29 10.66 -1.56 -6.14
CA ASP A 29 10.23 -1.60 -4.79
C ASP A 29 8.73 -1.80 -4.80
N ASN A 30 8.26 -2.92 -4.34
CA ASN A 30 6.86 -3.22 -4.30
C ASN A 30 6.20 -2.77 -3.03
N ARG A 31 6.76 -1.82 -2.35
CA ARG A 31 6.17 -1.37 -1.11
C ARG A 31 5.18 -0.26 -1.33
N GLY A 32 4.10 -0.31 -0.62
CA GLY A 32 3.11 0.74 -0.64
C GLY A 32 3.21 1.61 0.58
N PRO A 33 2.18 2.41 0.82
CA PRO A 33 2.14 3.28 1.99
C PRO A 33 2.34 2.47 3.25
N ALA A 34 3.04 3.02 4.21
CA ALA A 34 3.35 2.38 5.49
C ALA A 34 4.14 1.08 5.31
N GLY A 35 4.70 0.85 4.15
CA GLY A 35 5.52 -0.33 3.93
C GLY A 35 4.73 -1.60 3.61
N ILE A 36 3.44 -1.48 3.27
CA ILE A 36 2.68 -2.69 2.93
C ILE A 36 3.19 -3.26 1.63
N VAL A 37 3.11 -4.57 1.48
CA VAL A 37 3.59 -5.22 0.26
C VAL A 37 2.53 -6.18 -0.25
N ALA A 38 2.55 -6.43 -1.54
CA ALA A 38 1.65 -7.40 -2.14
C ALA A 38 1.99 -8.77 -1.57
N GLY A 39 0.95 -9.52 -1.27
CA GLY A 39 1.11 -10.85 -0.70
C GLY A 39 1.12 -10.90 0.81
N GLU A 40 1.19 -9.74 1.48
CA GLU A 40 1.16 -9.79 2.93
C GLU A 40 -0.26 -9.92 3.43
N ARG A 41 -0.43 -10.45 4.61
CA ARG A 41 -1.76 -10.64 5.18
C ARG A 41 -2.44 -9.32 5.43
N LEU A 42 -3.74 -9.28 5.20
CA LEU A 42 -4.50 -8.04 5.41
C LEU A 42 -4.35 -7.55 6.85
N ALA A 43 -4.39 -8.45 7.81
CA ALA A 43 -4.29 -8.03 9.21
C ALA A 43 -2.96 -7.31 9.47
N ALA A 44 -1.87 -7.81 8.91
CA ALA A 44 -0.58 -7.17 9.07
C ALA A 44 -0.52 -5.84 8.34
N ALA A 45 -1.08 -5.78 7.14
CA ALA A 45 -1.09 -4.54 6.37
C ALA A 45 -1.88 -3.46 7.10
N LYS A 46 -3.05 -3.81 7.64
CA LYS A 46 -3.84 -2.83 8.38
C LYS A 46 -3.07 -2.33 9.59
N SER A 47 -2.40 -3.22 10.28
CA SER A 47 -1.62 -2.81 11.44
C SER A 47 -0.56 -1.79 11.07
N LYS A 48 0.13 -2.00 9.96
CA LYS A 48 1.14 -1.05 9.49
C LYS A 48 0.51 0.27 9.11
N LEU A 49 -0.62 0.22 8.41
CA LEU A 49 -1.29 1.44 7.99
C LEU A 49 -1.73 2.27 9.21
N VAL A 50 -2.36 1.63 10.17
CA VAL A 50 -2.85 2.33 11.34
C VAL A 50 -1.70 2.93 12.13
N LYS A 51 -0.59 2.20 12.27
CA LYS A 51 0.56 2.73 12.97
C LYS A 51 1.13 3.97 12.31
N GLN A 52 1.00 4.09 11.01
CA GLN A 52 1.53 5.24 10.29
C GLN A 52 0.50 6.35 10.12
N GLY A 53 -0.64 6.24 10.81
CA GLY A 53 -1.61 7.32 10.80
C GLY A 53 -2.72 7.20 9.77
N TRP A 54 -2.76 6.11 9.03
CA TRP A 54 -3.87 5.88 8.12
C TRP A 54 -5.07 5.44 8.94
N LYS A 55 -6.22 6.01 8.65
CA LYS A 55 -7.43 5.68 9.39
C LYS A 55 -8.36 4.89 8.51
N PRO A 56 -8.95 3.82 9.04
CA PRO A 56 -9.95 3.09 8.27
C PRO A 56 -11.13 4.01 7.97
N THR A 57 -11.56 4.05 6.73
CA THR A 57 -12.70 4.84 6.33
C THR A 57 -13.94 4.00 6.55
N ARG A 58 -14.83 4.45 7.43
CA ARG A 58 -16.01 3.66 7.73
C ARG A 58 -16.95 3.68 6.54
N MET A 59 -17.26 2.50 6.04
CA MET A 59 -18.17 2.33 4.93
C MET A 59 -19.52 1.86 5.45
N HIS A 60 -20.53 1.99 4.67
CA HIS A 60 -21.86 1.44 4.95
C HIS A 60 -22.49 1.91 6.26
N THR A 61 -22.30 3.19 6.57
CA THR A 61 -22.77 3.67 7.87
C THR A 61 -24.28 3.69 7.98
N ASN A 62 -24.99 3.98 6.91
CA ASN A 62 -26.44 4.13 6.98
C ASN A 62 -27.15 3.55 5.78
N ASP A 63 -26.55 2.62 5.09
CA ASP A 63 -27.11 2.16 3.84
C ASP A 63 -27.75 0.77 3.93
N GLY A 64 -27.77 0.18 5.12
CA GLY A 64 -28.39 -1.14 5.27
C GLY A 64 -27.64 -2.27 4.61
N TYR A 65 -26.37 -2.08 4.33
CA TYR A 65 -25.60 -3.10 3.63
C TYR A 65 -25.55 -4.40 4.43
N GLU A 66 -25.80 -5.51 3.77
CA GLU A 66 -25.76 -6.81 4.42
C GLU A 66 -24.49 -7.52 4.03
N TYR A 67 -23.66 -7.79 5.01
CA TYR A 67 -22.39 -8.49 4.79
C TYR A 67 -22.66 -9.97 4.52
N SER A 68 -21.98 -10.53 3.53
CA SER A 68 -22.14 -11.94 3.24
C SER A 68 -20.79 -12.59 2.95
N GLY A 69 -20.68 -13.87 3.17
CA GLY A 69 -19.44 -14.59 2.93
C GLY A 69 -18.32 -14.06 3.79
N VAL A 70 -17.16 -13.85 3.20
CA VAL A 70 -16.00 -13.39 3.95
C VAL A 70 -16.23 -11.98 4.49
N GLU A 71 -17.16 -11.22 3.92
CA GLU A 71 -17.49 -9.91 4.45
C GLU A 71 -17.96 -10.01 5.90
N LYS A 72 -18.67 -11.09 6.24
CA LYS A 72 -19.13 -11.26 7.62
C LYS A 72 -17.94 -11.44 8.55
N GLU A 73 -16.92 -12.15 8.13
CA GLU A 73 -15.75 -12.29 8.97
C GLU A 73 -15.08 -10.96 9.21
N LEU A 74 -14.99 -10.15 8.17
CA LEU A 74 -14.38 -8.83 8.29
C LEU A 74 -15.22 -7.95 9.22
N ALA A 75 -16.53 -7.96 9.05
CA ALA A 75 -17.39 -7.15 9.91
C ALA A 75 -17.30 -7.59 11.37
N THR A 76 -17.23 -8.89 11.60
CA THR A 76 -17.09 -9.41 12.96
C THR A 76 -15.79 -8.91 13.60
N ARG A 77 -14.76 -8.74 12.82
CA ARG A 77 -13.49 -8.24 13.30
C ARG A 77 -13.38 -6.72 13.20
N LYS A 78 -14.52 -6.08 12.92
CA LYS A 78 -14.60 -4.61 12.89
C LYS A 78 -13.77 -3.97 11.79
N PHE A 79 -13.62 -4.66 10.68
CA PHE A 79 -13.00 -4.07 9.50
C PHE A 79 -14.09 -3.31 8.74
N PHE A 80 -14.58 -2.24 9.34
CA PHE A 80 -15.69 -1.48 8.74
C PHE A 80 -15.26 -0.60 7.59
N GLU A 81 -13.98 -0.63 7.24
CA GLU A 81 -13.49 0.04 6.05
C GLU A 81 -13.72 -0.80 4.80
N LEU A 82 -14.32 -1.97 4.96
CA LEU A 82 -14.64 -2.82 3.83
C LEU A 82 -15.75 -2.21 3.01
N ASP A 83 -15.51 -2.08 1.70
CA ASP A 83 -16.54 -1.64 0.78
C ASP A 83 -17.35 -2.85 0.32
N THR A 84 -16.70 -3.79 -0.35
CA THR A 84 -17.40 -4.96 -0.84
C THR A 84 -16.41 -6.06 -1.18
N CYS A 85 -16.91 -7.28 -1.26
CA CYS A 85 -16.13 -8.41 -1.77
C CYS A 85 -16.91 -9.06 -2.89
N SER A 86 -16.19 -9.57 -3.87
CA SER A 86 -16.85 -10.32 -4.94
C SER A 86 -17.05 -11.76 -4.50
N PHE A 87 -18.13 -12.37 -4.93
CA PHE A 87 -18.39 -13.75 -4.56
C PHE A 87 -17.48 -14.72 -5.26
N ASP A 88 -17.28 -14.52 -6.55
CA ASP A 88 -16.63 -15.54 -7.37
C ASP A 88 -15.14 -15.56 -7.24
N SER A 89 -14.50 -14.50 -6.78
CA SER A 89 -13.06 -14.47 -6.71
C SER A 89 -12.56 -14.11 -5.32
N SER A 90 -13.46 -13.92 -4.37
CA SER A 90 -13.10 -13.57 -3.00
C SER A 90 -12.17 -12.38 -2.93
N ARG A 91 -12.40 -11.40 -3.78
CA ARG A 91 -11.60 -10.18 -3.77
C ARG A 91 -12.35 -9.10 -3.03
N CYS A 92 -11.66 -8.41 -2.17
CA CYS A 92 -12.29 -7.37 -1.36
C CYS A 92 -11.61 -6.03 -1.58
N ILE A 93 -12.37 -4.98 -1.36
CA ILE A 93 -11.88 -3.61 -1.48
C ILE A 93 -12.07 -2.92 -0.14
N LEU A 94 -11.00 -2.33 0.36
CA LEU A 94 -11.03 -1.61 1.63
C LEU A 94 -10.44 -0.22 1.44
N TYR A 95 -10.90 0.74 2.25
CA TYR A 95 -10.46 2.12 2.10
C TYR A 95 -9.88 2.69 3.39
N TYR A 96 -8.84 3.49 3.24
CA TYR A 96 -8.19 4.17 4.35
C TYR A 96 -7.94 5.62 3.95
N ALA A 97 -7.72 6.48 4.91
CA ALA A 97 -7.45 7.89 4.62
C ALA A 97 -6.41 8.44 5.59
N LYS A 98 -5.61 9.36 5.09
CA LYS A 98 -4.62 10.03 5.92
C LYS A 98 -4.44 11.45 5.37
N LYS A 99 -4.74 12.44 6.20
CA LYS A 99 -4.53 13.84 5.83
C LYS A 99 -5.10 14.19 4.47
N GLY A 100 -6.34 13.79 4.24
CA GLY A 100 -7.01 14.14 2.99
C GLY A 100 -6.65 13.26 1.81
N THR A 101 -5.78 12.31 1.99
CA THR A 101 -5.41 11.37 0.92
C THR A 101 -6.12 10.06 1.15
N CYS A 102 -6.74 9.52 0.12
CA CYS A 102 -7.41 8.23 0.22
C CYS A 102 -6.51 7.11 -0.28
N LEU A 103 -6.73 5.92 0.25
CA LEU A 103 -6.03 4.75 -0.18
C LEU A 103 -7.00 3.61 -0.31
N ARG A 104 -7.04 2.99 -1.46
CA ARG A 104 -7.81 1.78 -1.67
C ARG A 104 -6.86 0.59 -1.61
N VAL A 105 -7.23 -0.43 -0.86
CA VAL A 105 -6.43 -1.65 -0.75
C VAL A 105 -7.30 -2.80 -1.23
N ASP A 106 -6.80 -3.56 -2.19
CA ASP A 106 -7.49 -4.72 -2.72
C ASP A 106 -6.86 -5.97 -2.15
N THR A 107 -7.70 -6.95 -1.83
CA THR A 107 -7.23 -8.20 -1.26
C THR A 107 -7.85 -9.38 -1.97
N ILE A 108 -7.32 -10.56 -1.70
CA ILE A 108 -7.90 -11.80 -2.17
C ILE A 108 -7.80 -12.82 -1.05
N GLY A 109 -8.81 -13.68 -0.93
CA GLY A 109 -8.81 -14.74 0.07
C GLY A 109 -10.22 -15.08 0.51
N GLU A 110 -10.51 -16.34 0.70
CA GLU A 110 -11.85 -16.79 1.05
C GLU A 110 -12.13 -16.74 2.54
N GLN A 111 -11.11 -16.65 3.35
CA GLN A 111 -11.25 -16.54 4.78
C GLN A 111 -10.31 -15.46 5.27
N PHE A 112 -10.67 -14.84 6.36
CA PHE A 112 -9.87 -13.72 6.87
C PHE A 112 -8.40 -14.07 7.02
N ASN A 113 -8.12 -15.23 7.57
CA ASN A 113 -6.73 -15.59 7.81
C ASN A 113 -5.93 -15.82 6.54
N ASP A 114 -6.60 -16.00 5.43
CA ASP A 114 -5.94 -16.21 4.15
C ASP A 114 -5.90 -14.96 3.30
N MET A 115 -6.54 -13.90 3.73
CA MET A 115 -6.62 -12.69 2.92
C MET A 115 -5.27 -12.01 2.83
N THR A 116 -4.85 -11.75 1.61
CA THR A 116 -3.60 -11.05 1.36
C THR A 116 -3.85 -9.85 0.47
N VAL A 117 -3.01 -8.86 0.60
CA VAL A 117 -3.07 -7.66 -0.21
C VAL A 117 -2.60 -7.99 -1.62
N THR A 118 -3.35 -7.56 -2.63
CA THR A 118 -2.93 -7.77 -4.00
C THR A 118 -2.44 -6.48 -4.63
N ARG A 119 -3.03 -5.34 -4.29
CA ARG A 119 -2.62 -4.07 -4.85
C ARG A 119 -3.20 -2.93 -4.04
N TRP A 120 -2.75 -1.73 -4.30
CA TRP A 120 -3.28 -0.53 -3.66
C TRP A 120 -3.22 0.62 -4.67
N THR A 121 -4.14 1.59 -4.49
CA THR A 121 -4.15 2.78 -5.33
C THR A 121 -4.58 3.97 -4.50
N ARG A 122 -4.25 5.17 -4.96
CA ARG A 122 -4.68 6.39 -4.30
C ARG A 122 -6.06 6.76 -4.83
N GLU A 123 -7.02 6.03 -4.39
CA GLU A 123 -8.37 6.16 -4.90
C GLU A 123 -9.32 6.31 -3.73
N CYS A 124 -10.22 7.25 -3.81
CA CYS A 124 -11.21 7.46 -2.76
C CYS A 124 -12.47 6.64 -3.05
N PRO A 125 -13.22 6.29 -2.02
CA PRO A 125 -14.49 5.62 -2.27
C PRO A 125 -15.43 6.56 -3.00
N GLU A 126 -16.38 5.98 -3.71
CA GLU A 126 -17.36 6.79 -4.40
C GLU A 126 -18.23 7.49 -3.39
N ALA A 127 -18.64 8.68 -3.74
CA ALA A 127 -19.50 9.42 -2.85
C ALA A 127 -20.84 8.71 -2.69
N PRO A 128 -21.48 8.80 -1.54
CA PRO A 128 -22.80 8.18 -1.37
C PRO A 128 -23.79 8.84 -2.31
N GLN A 129 -24.75 8.08 -2.76
CA GLN A 129 -25.75 8.57 -3.70
C GLN A 129 -26.97 9.08 -2.99
#